data_1003021da41c38208575b52ad135f4a1
#
_entry.id   1003021da41c38208575b52ad135f4a1
#
_cell.length_a   1.000
_cell.length_b   1.000
_cell.length_c   1.000
_cell.angle_alpha   90.00
_cell.angle_beta   90.00
_cell.angle_gamma   90.00
#
_symmetry.space_group_name_H-M   'P 1'
#
loop_
_entity.id
_entity.type
_entity.pdbx_description
1 polymer ?
#
loop_
_entity_poly.entity_id
_entity_poly.type
_entity_poly.pdbx_seq_one_letter_code
_entity_poly.pdbx_strand_id
1 'polypeptide(L)'
;PDGTIHAGRLINYNTACSLMAFSVIENDRYQSIIRKARASIANSQIDLGEKGKLDDPHDGGVGYNSKYDHSDMNNTLMAVEAMRMSEMALRGSEKSANRPVVDLDWKALEHFLASCQNLPQRSNNPNLSKNIQDRGGFIYHPGESKAGEVVDEKSKRVALRSYGSISYAGMMSFAYARVEKDDDRVRAVIDWLGSNYTLDENPGMGQEGLYYYYHLMAK
;
A
#
# COMPACT_ATOMS: atom_id res chain seq x y z
N PRO A 1 6.69 -8.18 -24.53
CA PRO A 1 6.89 -7.50 -23.35
C PRO A 1 5.70 -6.77 -22.83
N ASP A 2 5.19 -7.31 -21.73
CA ASP A 2 4.02 -6.89 -20.97
C ASP A 2 4.30 -5.71 -20.03
N GLY A 3 5.54 -5.18 -20.01
CA GLY A 3 5.93 -4.06 -19.15
C GLY A 3 6.51 -4.48 -17.81
N THR A 4 6.50 -5.76 -17.45
CA THR A 4 7.15 -6.25 -16.23
C THR A 4 8.67 -6.20 -16.32
N ILE A 5 9.34 -5.91 -15.19
CA ILE A 5 10.79 -5.84 -15.07
C ILE A 5 11.19 -6.68 -13.86
N HIS A 6 11.62 -7.93 -14.11
CA HIS A 6 11.93 -8.86 -13.02
C HIS A 6 12.84 -10.01 -13.50
N ALA A 7 13.40 -10.77 -12.56
CA ALA A 7 14.18 -11.98 -12.78
C ALA A 7 13.42 -13.26 -12.31
N GLY A 8 12.11 -13.34 -12.61
CA GLY A 8 11.28 -14.52 -12.34
C GLY A 8 10.63 -14.57 -10.95
N ARG A 9 10.95 -13.64 -10.05
CA ARG A 9 10.37 -13.56 -8.69
C ARG A 9 9.99 -12.13 -8.36
N LEU A 10 9.04 -11.96 -7.42
CA LEU A 10 8.60 -10.65 -6.89
C LEU A 10 8.29 -9.65 -8.03
N ILE A 11 7.46 -10.07 -8.98
CA ILE A 11 7.26 -9.37 -10.25
C ILE A 11 6.88 -7.91 -10.03
N ASN A 12 5.83 -7.66 -9.25
CA ASN A 12 5.31 -6.31 -9.02
C ASN A 12 6.30 -5.46 -8.21
N TYR A 13 6.91 -6.04 -7.17
CA TYR A 13 7.93 -5.35 -6.36
C TYR A 13 9.12 -4.90 -7.22
N ASN A 14 9.71 -5.83 -7.99
CA ASN A 14 10.87 -5.51 -8.83
C ASN A 14 10.51 -4.52 -9.94
N THR A 15 9.31 -4.64 -10.52
CA THR A 15 8.82 -3.69 -11.54
C THR A 15 8.64 -2.30 -10.93
N ALA A 16 8.08 -2.18 -9.72
CA ALA A 16 7.93 -0.91 -9.02
C ALA A 16 9.29 -0.27 -8.69
N CYS A 17 10.24 -1.03 -8.13
CA CYS A 17 11.60 -0.55 -7.88
C CYS A 17 12.28 -0.06 -9.15
N SER A 18 12.18 -0.83 -10.24
CA SER A 18 12.77 -0.46 -11.52
C SER A 18 12.11 0.79 -12.12
N LEU A 19 10.78 0.89 -11.99
CA LEU A 19 10.03 2.05 -12.43
C LEU A 19 10.47 3.33 -11.70
N MET A 20 10.66 3.26 -10.38
CA MET A 20 11.20 4.38 -9.60
C MET A 20 12.60 4.76 -10.07
N ALA A 21 13.49 3.77 -10.27
CA ALA A 21 14.86 4.01 -10.73
C ALA A 21 14.88 4.70 -12.11
N PHE A 22 14.10 4.22 -13.08
CA PHE A 22 14.01 4.87 -14.39
C PHE A 22 13.39 6.26 -14.33
N SER A 23 12.51 6.51 -13.37
CA SER A 23 11.83 7.81 -13.21
C SER A 23 12.76 8.92 -12.74
N VAL A 24 13.85 8.61 -12.02
CA VAL A 24 14.81 9.62 -11.54
C VAL A 24 15.96 9.88 -12.52
N ILE A 25 16.09 9.12 -13.62
CA ILE A 25 17.20 9.27 -14.56
C ILE A 25 17.00 10.46 -15.54
N GLU A 26 15.82 11.04 -15.61
CA GLU A 26 15.49 12.19 -16.47
C GLU A 26 15.98 12.04 -17.93
N ASN A 27 15.76 10.88 -18.56
CA ASN A 27 16.21 10.60 -19.92
C ASN A 27 15.05 10.06 -20.78
N ASP A 28 14.72 10.79 -21.82
CA ASP A 28 13.61 10.52 -22.75
C ASP A 28 13.63 9.11 -23.35
N ARG A 29 14.81 8.49 -23.48
CA ARG A 29 14.94 7.12 -24.02
C ARG A 29 14.19 6.09 -23.16
N TYR A 30 13.98 6.36 -21.86
CA TYR A 30 13.30 5.46 -20.94
C TYR A 30 11.78 5.67 -20.87
N GLN A 31 11.24 6.68 -21.52
CA GLN A 31 9.80 7.01 -21.51
C GLN A 31 8.92 5.81 -21.91
N SER A 32 9.35 5.05 -22.92
CA SER A 32 8.59 3.85 -23.34
C SER A 32 8.61 2.75 -22.28
N ILE A 33 9.73 2.57 -21.56
CA ILE A 33 9.87 1.60 -20.47
C ILE A 33 8.99 2.04 -19.31
N ILE A 34 9.08 3.30 -18.90
CA ILE A 34 8.28 3.88 -17.81
C ILE A 34 6.79 3.67 -18.08
N ARG A 35 6.29 3.98 -19.28
CA ARG A 35 4.87 3.81 -19.63
C ARG A 35 4.41 2.36 -19.57
N LYS A 36 5.22 1.42 -20.04
CA LYS A 36 4.89 -0.01 -20.01
C LYS A 36 4.89 -0.55 -18.59
N ALA A 37 5.89 -0.18 -17.78
CA ALA A 37 5.96 -0.58 -16.39
C ALA A 37 4.78 -0.02 -15.57
N ARG A 38 4.40 1.25 -15.78
CA ARG A 38 3.19 1.83 -15.19
C ARG A 38 1.94 1.03 -15.53
N ALA A 39 1.76 0.70 -16.83
CA ALA A 39 0.60 -0.09 -17.26
C ALA A 39 0.59 -1.47 -16.62
N SER A 40 1.75 -2.10 -16.47
CA SER A 40 1.88 -3.40 -15.78
C SER A 40 1.48 -3.29 -14.31
N ILE A 41 1.96 -2.26 -13.58
CA ILE A 41 1.59 -2.03 -12.18
C ILE A 41 0.09 -1.73 -12.05
N ALA A 42 -0.47 -0.86 -12.88
CA ALA A 42 -1.90 -0.55 -12.82
C ALA A 42 -2.77 -1.79 -13.08
N ASN A 43 -2.37 -2.65 -14.03
CA ASN A 43 -3.07 -3.89 -14.32
C ASN A 43 -2.87 -4.98 -13.25
N SER A 44 -2.00 -4.77 -12.28
CA SER A 44 -1.78 -5.70 -11.16
C SER A 44 -2.62 -5.39 -9.93
N GLN A 45 -3.44 -4.33 -9.95
CA GLN A 45 -4.42 -4.12 -8.89
C GLN A 45 -5.38 -5.31 -8.82
N ILE A 46 -5.58 -5.81 -7.62
CA ILE A 46 -6.52 -6.91 -7.34
C ILE A 46 -7.95 -6.39 -7.51
N ASP A 47 -8.79 -7.23 -8.14
CA ASP A 47 -10.21 -7.01 -8.37
C ASP A 47 -10.87 -8.41 -8.32
N LEU A 48 -11.26 -8.82 -7.12
CA LEU A 48 -11.91 -10.09 -6.83
C LEU A 48 -13.44 -9.93 -6.88
N GLY A 49 -14.15 -11.04 -6.80
CA GLY A 49 -15.61 -10.98 -6.83
C GLY A 49 -16.18 -10.49 -8.17
N GLU A 50 -17.09 -9.53 -8.13
CA GLU A 50 -17.69 -8.95 -9.35
C GLU A 50 -16.79 -7.84 -9.92
N LYS A 51 -16.31 -8.05 -11.13
CA LYS A 51 -15.35 -7.17 -11.77
C LYS A 51 -15.78 -5.70 -11.78
N GLY A 52 -14.88 -4.85 -11.29
CA GLY A 52 -15.08 -3.40 -11.18
C GLY A 52 -15.92 -2.99 -9.98
N LYS A 53 -16.24 -3.91 -9.07
CA LYS A 53 -16.85 -3.62 -7.77
C LYS A 53 -15.81 -3.70 -6.66
N LEU A 54 -16.12 -3.03 -5.56
CA LEU A 54 -15.31 -3.06 -4.34
C LEU A 54 -16.04 -3.95 -3.31
N ASP A 55 -16.14 -5.24 -3.63
CA ASP A 55 -16.91 -6.24 -2.86
C ASP A 55 -16.01 -7.23 -2.10
N ASP A 56 -14.71 -7.21 -2.36
CA ASP A 56 -13.71 -7.96 -1.59
C ASP A 56 -12.74 -7.01 -0.86
N PRO A 57 -12.34 -7.30 0.39
CA PRO A 57 -11.39 -6.45 1.13
C PRO A 57 -10.01 -6.31 0.48
N HIS A 58 -9.63 -7.16 -0.46
CA HIS A 58 -8.36 -7.09 -1.20
C HIS A 58 -8.42 -6.20 -2.44
N ASP A 59 -9.61 -5.76 -2.86
CA ASP A 59 -9.79 -4.97 -4.07
C ASP A 59 -9.06 -3.64 -4.01
N GLY A 60 -8.32 -3.34 -5.08
CA GLY A 60 -7.55 -2.11 -5.24
C GLY A 60 -6.13 -2.16 -4.69
N GLY A 61 -5.78 -3.17 -3.90
CA GLY A 61 -4.41 -3.39 -3.47
C GLY A 61 -3.55 -4.10 -4.53
N VAL A 62 -2.25 -4.19 -4.28
CA VAL A 62 -1.28 -4.87 -5.15
C VAL A 62 -0.58 -5.95 -4.35
N GLY A 63 -0.46 -7.16 -4.91
CA GLY A 63 0.29 -8.27 -4.35
C GLY A 63 1.63 -8.51 -5.06
N TYR A 64 2.31 -9.61 -4.74
CA TYR A 64 3.64 -9.93 -5.28
C TYR A 64 3.64 -10.22 -6.78
N ASN A 65 2.59 -10.82 -7.30
CA ASN A 65 2.39 -11.09 -8.73
C ASN A 65 0.93 -11.50 -9.00
N SER A 66 0.57 -11.63 -10.28
CA SER A 66 -0.78 -12.02 -10.73
C SER A 66 -1.22 -13.45 -10.37
N LYS A 67 -0.37 -14.24 -9.72
CA LYS A 67 -0.69 -15.61 -9.27
C LYS A 67 -1.13 -15.68 -7.80
N TYR A 68 -0.94 -14.61 -7.04
CA TYR A 68 -1.43 -14.51 -5.67
C TYR A 68 -2.78 -13.82 -5.66
N ASP A 69 -3.74 -14.48 -5.03
CA ASP A 69 -5.12 -13.99 -4.90
C ASP A 69 -5.27 -12.98 -3.74
N HIS A 70 -4.17 -12.33 -3.35
CA HIS A 70 -4.20 -11.34 -2.27
C HIS A 70 -3.24 -10.18 -2.54
N SER A 71 -3.70 -9.00 -2.20
CA SER A 71 -2.90 -7.79 -2.07
C SER A 71 -2.27 -7.71 -0.67
N ASP A 72 -1.20 -6.94 -0.54
CA ASP A 72 -0.58 -6.62 0.75
C ASP A 72 -0.07 -5.18 0.79
N MET A 73 0.12 -4.66 2.00
CA MET A 73 0.52 -3.27 2.21
C MET A 73 1.92 -2.93 1.69
N ASN A 74 2.87 -3.89 1.69
CA ASN A 74 4.23 -3.64 1.23
C ASN A 74 4.27 -3.45 -0.29
N ASN A 75 3.67 -4.38 -1.05
CA ASN A 75 3.61 -4.27 -2.50
C ASN A 75 2.73 -3.10 -2.94
N THR A 76 1.64 -2.84 -2.22
CA THR A 76 0.78 -1.69 -2.49
C THR A 76 1.54 -0.37 -2.30
N LEU A 77 2.28 -0.18 -1.18
CA LEU A 77 3.11 1.02 -0.99
C LEU A 77 4.13 1.19 -2.12
N MET A 78 4.86 0.13 -2.50
CA MET A 78 5.84 0.19 -3.58
C MET A 78 5.20 0.57 -4.92
N ALA A 79 4.02 0.04 -5.21
CA ALA A 79 3.28 0.36 -6.41
C ALA A 79 2.85 1.83 -6.45
N VAL A 80 2.23 2.34 -5.37
CA VAL A 80 1.73 3.73 -5.35
C VAL A 80 2.85 4.75 -5.38
N GLU A 81 3.97 4.48 -4.69
CA GLU A 81 5.17 5.32 -4.74
C GLU A 81 5.73 5.38 -6.17
N ALA A 82 5.91 4.22 -6.81
CA ALA A 82 6.40 4.14 -8.19
C ALA A 82 5.48 4.85 -9.19
N MET A 83 4.16 4.73 -9.01
CA MET A 83 3.18 5.41 -9.85
C MET A 83 3.26 6.94 -9.71
N ARG A 84 3.45 7.48 -8.50
CA ARG A 84 3.60 8.93 -8.31
C ARG A 84 4.93 9.47 -8.83
N MET A 85 6.05 8.79 -8.55
CA MET A 85 7.35 9.20 -9.07
C MET A 85 7.37 9.21 -10.60
N SER A 86 6.82 8.19 -11.23
CA SER A 86 6.78 8.09 -12.69
C SER A 86 5.76 9.04 -13.34
N GLU A 87 4.71 9.47 -12.65
CA GLU A 87 3.83 10.55 -13.09
C GLU A 87 4.62 11.85 -13.27
N MET A 88 5.48 12.19 -12.31
CA MET A 88 6.34 13.38 -12.38
C MET A 88 7.31 13.30 -13.56
N ALA A 89 7.98 12.16 -13.75
CA ALA A 89 8.91 11.94 -14.85
C ALA A 89 8.23 12.04 -16.24
N LEU A 90 6.97 11.63 -16.34
CA LEU A 90 6.21 11.72 -17.59
C LEU A 90 5.67 13.11 -17.87
N ARG A 91 5.35 13.92 -16.86
CA ARG A 91 4.88 15.30 -17.03
C ARG A 91 5.98 16.25 -17.54
N GLY A 92 7.24 16.00 -17.17
CA GLY A 92 8.40 16.80 -17.57
C GLY A 92 8.81 16.63 -19.05
N SER A 93 8.23 15.67 -19.79
CA SER A 93 8.62 15.39 -21.17
C SER A 93 7.63 16.01 -22.16
N GLU A 94 8.14 16.93 -23.02
CA GLU A 94 7.35 17.56 -24.10
C GLU A 94 6.71 16.55 -25.06
N LYS A 95 7.36 15.38 -25.27
CA LYS A 95 6.85 14.30 -26.11
C LYS A 95 5.67 13.53 -25.49
N SER A 96 5.39 13.77 -24.21
CA SER A 96 4.36 13.09 -23.43
C SER A 96 3.01 13.80 -23.39
N ALA A 97 2.96 15.08 -23.73
CA ALA A 97 1.82 15.95 -23.49
C ALA A 97 0.48 15.47 -24.06
N ASN A 98 0.49 14.62 -25.10
CA ASN A 98 -0.72 14.18 -25.82
C ASN A 98 -0.98 12.67 -25.74
N ARG A 99 -0.29 11.91 -24.88
CA ARG A 99 -0.53 10.46 -24.75
C ARG A 99 -1.17 10.16 -23.39
N PRO A 100 -2.32 9.47 -23.34
CA PRO A 100 -2.93 9.06 -22.09
C PRO A 100 -1.93 8.22 -21.29
N VAL A 101 -1.85 8.51 -20.00
CA VAL A 101 -1.01 7.79 -19.06
C VAL A 101 -1.90 6.86 -18.25
N VAL A 102 -1.61 5.57 -18.29
CA VAL A 102 -2.31 4.58 -17.46
C VAL A 102 -2.02 4.87 -15.99
N ASP A 103 -3.03 4.80 -15.16
CA ASP A 103 -2.94 5.06 -13.73
C ASP A 103 -3.67 3.98 -12.92
N LEU A 104 -3.45 3.97 -11.61
CA LEU A 104 -4.20 3.14 -10.67
C LEU A 104 -5.66 3.62 -10.57
N ASP A 105 -6.55 2.70 -10.24
CA ASP A 105 -7.82 3.07 -9.63
C ASP A 105 -7.57 3.49 -8.17
N TRP A 106 -7.45 4.80 -7.98
CA TRP A 106 -7.15 5.40 -6.67
C TRP A 106 -8.30 5.21 -5.69
N LYS A 107 -9.55 5.10 -6.16
CA LYS A 107 -10.71 4.82 -5.31
C LYS A 107 -10.68 3.38 -4.81
N ALA A 108 -10.33 2.43 -5.68
CA ALA A 108 -10.12 1.04 -5.28
C ALA A 108 -8.95 0.92 -4.29
N LEU A 109 -7.85 1.65 -4.53
CA LEU A 109 -6.74 1.72 -3.57
C LEU A 109 -7.21 2.18 -2.17
N GLU A 110 -8.00 3.25 -2.10
CA GLU A 110 -8.54 3.73 -0.81
C GLU A 110 -9.41 2.70 -0.10
N HIS A 111 -10.16 1.88 -0.85
CA HIS A 111 -10.93 0.77 -0.31
C HIS A 111 -10.00 -0.27 0.34
N PHE A 112 -8.93 -0.68 -0.35
CA PHE A 112 -7.94 -1.61 0.20
C PHE A 112 -7.28 -1.05 1.47
N LEU A 113 -6.85 0.22 1.44
CA LEU A 113 -6.24 0.87 2.61
C LEU A 113 -7.19 0.89 3.81
N ALA A 114 -8.47 1.20 3.59
CA ALA A 114 -9.48 1.14 4.63
C ALA A 114 -9.69 -0.29 5.18
N SER A 115 -9.55 -1.29 4.32
CA SER A 115 -9.66 -2.72 4.71
C SER A 115 -8.45 -3.23 5.50
N CYS A 116 -7.33 -2.50 5.47
CA CYS A 116 -6.13 -2.80 6.26
C CYS A 116 -5.97 -1.88 7.49
N GLN A 117 -6.77 -0.84 7.65
CA GLN A 117 -6.68 0.06 8.80
C GLN A 117 -7.59 -0.37 9.93
N ASN A 118 -7.08 -0.48 11.15
CA ASN A 118 -7.89 -0.75 12.35
C ASN A 118 -8.78 0.46 12.70
N LEU A 119 -9.69 0.75 11.78
CA LEU A 119 -10.74 1.77 11.88
C LEU A 119 -12.07 1.17 11.38
N PRO A 120 -12.69 0.23 12.16
CA PRO A 120 -13.79 -0.63 11.68
C PRO A 120 -15.02 0.08 11.13
N GLN A 121 -15.23 1.36 11.50
CA GLN A 121 -16.34 2.16 10.96
C GLN A 121 -16.12 2.59 9.48
N ARG A 122 -14.93 2.35 8.93
CA ARG A 122 -14.56 2.72 7.56
C ARG A 122 -14.43 1.53 6.61
N SER A 123 -14.61 0.31 7.12
CA SER A 123 -14.47 -0.90 6.32
C SER A 123 -15.40 -2.00 6.80
N ASN A 124 -15.77 -2.90 5.88
CA ASN A 124 -16.51 -4.11 6.17
C ASN A 124 -15.62 -5.32 6.52
N ASN A 125 -14.28 -5.14 6.57
CA ASN A 125 -13.37 -6.22 6.94
C ASN A 125 -13.65 -6.67 8.39
N PRO A 126 -14.11 -7.93 8.59
CA PRO A 126 -14.46 -8.42 9.90
C PRO A 126 -13.26 -8.65 10.82
N ASN A 127 -12.03 -8.69 10.30
CA ASN A 127 -10.82 -8.99 11.06
C ASN A 127 -10.19 -7.75 11.72
N LEU A 128 -10.73 -6.55 11.47
CA LEU A 128 -10.20 -5.33 12.07
C LEU A 128 -10.44 -5.29 13.58
N SER A 129 -9.42 -4.88 14.33
CA SER A 129 -9.46 -4.72 15.77
C SER A 129 -10.33 -3.53 16.17
N LYS A 130 -11.14 -3.72 17.22
CA LYS A 130 -11.88 -2.66 17.92
C LYS A 130 -11.16 -2.20 19.18
N ASN A 131 -9.98 -2.78 19.48
CA ASN A 131 -9.20 -2.40 20.63
C ASN A 131 -8.64 -1.00 20.44
N ILE A 132 -8.73 -0.18 21.47
CA ILE A 132 -8.23 1.20 21.45
C ILE A 132 -6.71 1.27 21.16
N GLN A 133 -5.96 0.26 21.57
CA GLN A 133 -4.51 0.16 21.34
C GLN A 133 -4.16 -0.04 19.85
N ASP A 134 -5.06 -0.61 19.06
CA ASP A 134 -4.85 -0.85 17.63
C ASP A 134 -5.44 0.24 16.75
N ARG A 135 -6.29 1.10 17.34
CA ARG A 135 -7.12 2.05 16.61
C ARG A 135 -6.29 3.02 15.77
N GLY A 136 -6.51 2.98 14.47
CA GLY A 136 -5.86 3.85 13.48
C GLY A 136 -4.61 3.25 12.83
N GLY A 137 -3.95 2.29 13.49
CA GLY A 137 -2.83 1.57 12.89
C GLY A 137 -3.25 0.56 11.84
N PHE A 138 -2.28 -0.02 11.15
CA PHE A 138 -2.50 -0.90 10.01
C PHE A 138 -2.09 -2.34 10.28
N ILE A 139 -2.71 -3.26 9.55
CA ILE A 139 -2.38 -4.70 9.43
C ILE A 139 -1.75 -4.98 8.07
N TYR A 140 -1.11 -6.14 7.90
CA TYR A 140 -0.36 -6.49 6.69
C TYR A 140 -1.26 -6.62 5.45
N HIS A 141 -2.34 -7.37 5.57
CA HIS A 141 -3.42 -7.46 4.58
C HIS A 141 -4.74 -7.84 5.29
N PRO A 142 -5.90 -7.81 4.63
CA PRO A 142 -7.19 -7.99 5.29
C PRO A 142 -7.38 -9.26 6.13
N GLY A 143 -6.57 -10.29 5.87
CA GLY A 143 -6.63 -11.58 6.58
C GLY A 143 -5.45 -11.88 7.50
N GLU A 144 -4.43 -10.99 7.60
CA GLU A 144 -3.21 -11.27 8.37
C GLU A 144 -2.59 -10.00 8.98
N SER A 145 -2.06 -10.14 10.19
CA SER A 145 -1.12 -9.21 10.78
C SER A 145 0.10 -9.93 11.33
N LYS A 146 1.30 -9.42 11.02
CA LYS A 146 2.54 -9.95 11.58
C LYS A 146 2.69 -9.65 13.07
N ALA A 147 1.96 -8.68 13.61
CA ALA A 147 1.85 -8.42 15.05
C ALA A 147 0.92 -9.41 15.78
N GLY A 148 0.38 -10.39 15.05
CA GLY A 148 -0.51 -11.41 15.59
C GLY A 148 -1.94 -10.94 15.78
N GLU A 149 -2.64 -11.66 16.64
CA GLU A 149 -4.07 -11.56 16.84
C GLU A 149 -4.41 -11.18 18.28
N VAL A 150 -5.57 -10.60 18.46
CA VAL A 150 -6.19 -10.39 19.76
C VAL A 150 -7.58 -11.02 19.77
N VAL A 151 -7.90 -11.74 20.84
CA VAL A 151 -9.23 -12.35 21.02
C VAL A 151 -10.05 -11.43 21.94
N ASP A 152 -11.17 -10.92 21.41
CA ASP A 152 -12.14 -10.23 22.25
C ASP A 152 -12.81 -11.24 23.19
N GLU A 153 -12.61 -11.05 24.49
CA GLU A 153 -13.07 -12.03 25.50
C GLU A 153 -14.59 -12.22 25.54
N LYS A 154 -15.35 -11.19 25.18
CA LYS A 154 -16.81 -11.21 25.22
C LYS A 154 -17.40 -11.85 23.97
N SER A 155 -16.96 -11.40 22.80
CA SER A 155 -17.47 -11.87 21.50
C SER A 155 -16.78 -13.12 20.99
N LYS A 156 -15.64 -13.52 21.59
CA LYS A 156 -14.73 -14.57 21.10
C LYS A 156 -14.23 -14.35 19.69
N ARG A 157 -14.32 -13.11 19.21
CA ARG A 157 -13.88 -12.73 17.87
C ARG A 157 -12.38 -12.52 17.87
N VAL A 158 -11.71 -13.09 16.88
CA VAL A 158 -10.31 -12.82 16.56
C VAL A 158 -10.24 -11.53 15.77
N ALA A 159 -9.29 -10.68 16.13
CA ALA A 159 -9.00 -9.43 15.45
C ALA A 159 -7.49 -9.25 15.30
N LEU A 160 -7.07 -8.60 14.22
CA LEU A 160 -5.69 -8.44 13.82
C LEU A 160 -5.09 -7.17 14.43
N ARG A 161 -3.89 -7.28 15.00
CA ARG A 161 -3.22 -6.17 15.68
C ARG A 161 -2.48 -5.26 14.71
N SER A 162 -2.44 -3.97 15.06
CA SER A 162 -1.62 -2.96 14.36
C SER A 162 -0.14 -3.09 14.68
N TYR A 163 0.74 -2.68 13.72
CA TYR A 163 2.17 -2.58 13.98
C TYR A 163 2.85 -1.44 13.20
N GLY A 164 4.04 -1.03 13.70
CA GLY A 164 4.70 0.22 13.35
C GLY A 164 5.02 0.37 11.87
N SER A 165 5.83 -0.54 11.30
CA SER A 165 6.28 -0.41 9.91
C SER A 165 5.11 -0.34 8.90
N ILE A 166 4.09 -1.17 9.08
CA ILE A 166 2.92 -1.18 8.18
C ILE A 166 2.00 0.05 8.39
N SER A 167 1.98 0.60 9.60
CA SER A 167 1.23 1.85 9.85
C SER A 167 1.89 3.05 9.17
N TYR A 168 3.23 3.13 9.13
CA TYR A 168 3.93 4.10 8.28
C TYR A 168 3.65 3.88 6.79
N ALA A 169 3.64 2.62 6.33
CA ALA A 169 3.29 2.28 4.95
C ALA A 169 1.88 2.76 4.58
N GLY A 170 0.91 2.58 5.48
CA GLY A 170 -0.47 3.05 5.30
C GLY A 170 -0.58 4.56 5.24
N MET A 171 0.09 5.28 6.17
CA MET A 171 0.15 6.74 6.17
C MET A 171 0.73 7.28 4.85
N MET A 172 1.86 6.73 4.39
CA MET A 172 2.48 7.12 3.13
C MET A 172 1.58 6.83 1.93
N SER A 173 0.88 5.68 1.94
CA SER A 173 -0.05 5.32 0.87
C SER A 173 -1.22 6.29 0.78
N PHE A 174 -1.76 6.80 1.90
CA PHE A 174 -2.75 7.88 1.90
C PHE A 174 -2.17 9.17 1.31
N ALA A 175 -0.94 9.53 1.64
CA ALA A 175 -0.29 10.71 1.08
C ALA A 175 -0.10 10.58 -0.44
N TYR A 176 0.34 9.42 -0.93
CA TYR A 176 0.43 9.14 -2.36
C TYR A 176 -0.94 9.10 -3.05
N ALA A 177 -1.98 8.61 -2.38
CA ALA A 177 -3.35 8.67 -2.87
C ALA A 177 -3.94 10.09 -2.86
N ARG A 178 -3.24 11.07 -2.26
CA ARG A 178 -3.68 12.46 -2.08
C ARG A 178 -4.97 12.57 -1.25
N VAL A 179 -5.11 11.69 -0.29
CA VAL A 179 -6.17 11.80 0.72
C VAL A 179 -5.92 13.05 1.56
N GLU A 180 -6.97 13.81 1.82
CA GLU A 180 -6.86 15.08 2.56
C GLU A 180 -6.33 14.84 3.98
N LYS A 181 -5.47 15.76 4.44
CA LYS A 181 -4.80 15.67 5.76
C LYS A 181 -5.76 15.66 6.94
N ASP A 182 -6.97 16.19 6.76
CA ASP A 182 -8.02 16.25 7.76
C ASP A 182 -9.03 15.09 7.65
N ASP A 183 -8.83 14.15 6.73
CA ASP A 183 -9.55 12.88 6.70
C ASP A 183 -9.30 12.11 8.02
N ASP A 184 -10.36 11.54 8.58
CA ASP A 184 -10.29 10.84 9.86
C ASP A 184 -9.40 9.59 9.81
N ARG A 185 -9.23 8.96 8.65
CA ARG A 185 -8.31 7.84 8.44
C ARG A 185 -6.86 8.29 8.58
N VAL A 186 -6.52 9.43 7.98
CA VAL A 186 -5.18 10.04 8.06
C VAL A 186 -4.88 10.49 9.48
N ARG A 187 -5.82 11.19 10.14
CA ARG A 187 -5.64 11.59 11.54
C ARG A 187 -5.45 10.37 12.46
N ALA A 188 -6.29 9.34 12.29
CA ALA A 188 -6.21 8.15 13.14
C ALA A 188 -4.86 7.43 13.04
N VAL A 189 -4.26 7.32 11.84
CA VAL A 189 -2.93 6.68 11.72
C VAL A 189 -1.82 7.56 12.28
N ILE A 190 -1.90 8.89 12.14
CA ILE A 190 -0.94 9.83 12.74
C ILE A 190 -1.00 9.75 14.27
N ASP A 191 -2.20 9.74 14.84
CA ASP A 191 -2.41 9.61 16.29
C ASP A 191 -1.85 8.27 16.81
N TRP A 192 -2.08 7.18 16.08
CA TRP A 192 -1.55 5.87 16.45
C TRP A 192 -0.02 5.85 16.40
N LEU A 193 0.58 6.35 15.31
CA LEU A 193 2.03 6.43 15.15
C LEU A 193 2.68 7.32 16.21
N GLY A 194 2.07 8.47 16.53
CA GLY A 194 2.56 9.35 17.59
C GLY A 194 2.51 8.71 18.98
N SER A 195 1.45 7.94 19.26
CA SER A 195 1.25 7.27 20.53
C SER A 195 2.16 6.03 20.72
N ASN A 196 2.65 5.45 19.62
CA ASN A 196 3.49 4.26 19.63
C ASN A 196 4.93 4.54 19.14
N TYR A 197 5.32 5.80 19.01
CA TYR A 197 6.65 6.17 18.53
C TYR A 197 7.76 5.68 19.47
N THR A 198 8.72 4.94 18.93
CA THR A 198 9.93 4.51 19.61
C THR A 198 11.04 4.24 18.60
N LEU A 199 12.30 4.35 19.05
CA LEU A 199 13.47 3.91 18.29
C LEU A 199 14.03 2.57 18.76
N ASP A 200 13.45 1.99 19.82
CA ASP A 200 13.96 0.76 20.41
C ASP A 200 13.42 -0.50 19.74
N GLU A 201 12.26 -0.39 19.10
CA GLU A 201 11.59 -1.52 18.47
C GLU A 201 10.64 -1.07 17.32
N ASN A 202 10.21 -2.02 16.51
CA ASN A 202 9.08 -1.87 15.61
C ASN A 202 7.78 -2.11 16.41
N PRO A 203 7.00 -1.07 16.76
CA PRO A 203 5.84 -1.22 17.63
C PRO A 203 4.92 -2.39 17.21
N GLY A 204 4.63 -3.28 18.14
CA GLY A 204 3.85 -4.50 17.91
C GLY A 204 4.64 -5.70 17.40
N MET A 205 5.91 -5.52 16.99
CA MET A 205 6.78 -6.55 16.39
C MET A 205 8.10 -6.76 17.16
N GLY A 206 8.39 -5.92 18.17
CA GLY A 206 9.69 -5.93 18.83
C GLY A 206 10.84 -5.65 17.87
N GLN A 207 11.86 -6.50 17.86
CA GLN A 207 13.02 -6.33 16.97
C GLN A 207 12.76 -6.79 15.51
N GLU A 208 11.66 -7.46 15.28
CA GLU A 208 11.35 -7.97 13.94
C GLU A 208 11.00 -6.83 12.98
N GLY A 209 11.69 -6.79 11.85
CA GLY A 209 11.51 -5.75 10.85
C GLY A 209 11.95 -4.34 11.28
N LEU A 210 12.80 -4.19 12.32
CA LEU A 210 13.21 -2.89 12.86
C LEU A 210 13.86 -1.98 11.82
N TYR A 211 14.76 -2.50 10.98
CA TYR A 211 15.39 -1.69 9.92
C TYR A 211 14.40 -1.25 8.84
N TYR A 212 13.40 -2.07 8.54
CA TYR A 212 12.32 -1.69 7.64
C TYR A 212 11.43 -0.61 8.26
N TYR A 213 11.15 -0.71 9.56
CA TYR A 213 10.45 0.33 10.31
C TYR A 213 11.20 1.67 10.25
N TYR A 214 12.52 1.69 10.50
CA TYR A 214 13.33 2.90 10.38
C TYR A 214 13.33 3.46 8.96
N HIS A 215 13.43 2.60 7.95
CA HIS A 215 13.37 3.03 6.56
C HIS A 215 12.07 3.75 6.23
N LEU A 216 10.93 3.21 6.65
CA LEU A 216 9.62 3.83 6.38
C LEU A 216 9.39 5.09 7.21
N MET A 217 9.85 5.12 8.45
CA MET A 217 9.76 6.29 9.32
C MET A 217 10.62 7.46 8.80
N ALA A 218 11.74 7.19 8.13
CA ALA A 218 12.65 8.21 7.62
C ALA A 218 12.21 8.82 6.27
N LYS A 219 11.21 8.26 5.60
CA LYS A 219 10.63 8.78 4.36
C LYS A 219 9.60 9.87 4.65
#